data_ace3cc5da43de00b6293b3c4e022a2df
#
_entry.id   ace3cc5da43de00b6293b3c4e022a2df
#
_cell.length_a   1.000
_cell.length_b   1.000
_cell.length_c   1.000
_cell.angle_alpha   90.00
_cell.angle_beta   90.00
_cell.angle_gamma   90.00
#
_symmetry.space_group_name_H-M   'P 1'
#
loop_
_entity.id
_entity.type
_entity.pdbx_description
1 polymer ?
#
loop_
_entity_poly.entity_id
_entity_poly.type
_entity_poly.pdbx_seq_one_letter_code
_entity_poly.pdbx_strand_id
1 'polypeptide(L)' 'MDYQSYLSHNVAVNLKRIRTSKGMSLDVLSEQTGVSKSMLAQIEKGTANPSLGVLGKITSGLRIEFQELIDAPP' A
#
# COMPACT_ATOMS: atom_id res chain seq x y z
N MET A 1 18.25 1.76 9.82
CA MET A 1 17.19 1.98 8.83
C MET A 1 16.71 3.42 8.94
N ASP A 2 16.67 4.15 7.83
CA ASP A 2 16.20 5.52 7.86
C ASP A 2 14.65 5.54 7.91
N TYR A 3 14.09 6.72 8.14
CA TYR A 3 12.65 6.88 8.29
C TYR A 3 11.89 6.47 7.03
N GLN A 4 12.42 6.81 5.85
CA GLN A 4 11.76 6.49 4.59
C GLN A 4 11.75 5.00 4.31
N SER A 5 12.83 4.29 4.61
CA SER A 5 12.89 2.83 4.49
C SER A 5 11.94 2.17 5.46
N TYR A 6 11.83 2.72 6.67
CA TYR A 6 10.88 2.24 7.67
C TYR A 6 9.44 2.35 7.17
N LEU A 7 9.07 3.52 6.62
CA LEU A 7 7.73 3.72 6.06
C LEU A 7 7.46 2.80 4.88
N SER A 8 8.42 2.69 3.95
CA SER A 8 8.26 1.82 2.78
C SER A 8 8.04 0.37 3.18
N HIS A 9 8.76 -0.08 4.20
CA HIS A 9 8.58 -1.44 4.71
C HIS A 9 7.19 -1.62 5.32
N ASN A 10 6.76 -0.68 6.15
CA ASN A 10 5.43 -0.76 6.78
C ASN A 10 4.33 -0.78 5.73
N VAL A 11 4.43 0.10 4.74
CA VAL A 11 3.43 0.15 3.66
C VAL A 11 3.42 -1.16 2.87
N ALA A 12 4.60 -1.70 2.55
CA ALA A 12 4.69 -2.94 1.79
C ALA A 12 3.97 -4.09 2.51
N VAL A 13 4.26 -4.27 3.79
CA VAL A 13 3.66 -5.34 4.58
C VAL A 13 2.17 -5.11 4.80
N ASN A 14 1.79 -3.89 5.18
CA ASN A 14 0.39 -3.58 5.46
C ASN A 14 -0.48 -3.69 4.21
N LEU A 15 0.00 -3.18 3.07
CA LEU A 15 -0.78 -3.22 1.83
C LEU A 15 -1.05 -4.65 1.41
N LYS A 16 -0.03 -5.49 1.41
CA LYS A 16 -0.20 -6.89 1.03
C LYS A 16 -1.14 -7.62 1.99
N ARG A 17 -0.97 -7.40 3.28
CA ARG A 17 -1.83 -8.02 4.31
C ARG A 17 -3.29 -7.61 4.12
N ILE A 18 -3.54 -6.30 3.97
CA ILE A 18 -4.91 -5.79 3.82
C ILE A 18 -5.52 -6.31 2.52
N ARG A 19 -4.76 -6.24 1.42
CA ARG A 19 -5.24 -6.71 0.12
C ARG A 19 -5.62 -8.19 0.16
N THR A 20 -4.73 -9.02 0.68
CA THR A 20 -4.98 -10.48 0.73
C THR A 20 -6.10 -10.82 1.69
N SER A 21 -6.23 -10.10 2.81
CA SER A 21 -7.33 -10.33 3.75
C SER A 21 -8.69 -10.00 3.13
N LYS A 22 -8.73 -9.12 2.14
CA LYS A 22 -9.96 -8.79 1.41
C LYS A 22 -10.18 -9.68 0.19
N GLY A 23 -9.27 -10.64 -0.05
CA GLY A 23 -9.38 -11.54 -1.19
C GLY A 23 -9.15 -10.85 -2.54
N MET A 24 -8.43 -9.75 -2.56
CA MET A 24 -8.23 -8.95 -3.78
C MET A 24 -6.98 -9.37 -4.53
N SER A 25 -7.09 -9.42 -5.88
CA SER A 25 -5.93 -9.46 -6.75
C SER A 25 -5.33 -8.06 -6.86
N LEU A 26 -4.11 -7.98 -7.40
CA LEU A 26 -3.52 -6.67 -7.71
C LEU A 26 -4.32 -5.93 -8.77
N ASP A 27 -4.94 -6.66 -9.71
CA ASP A 27 -5.80 -6.05 -10.73
C ASP A 27 -7.00 -5.36 -10.09
N VAL A 28 -7.67 -6.03 -9.17
CA VAL A 28 -8.82 -5.47 -8.46
C VAL A 28 -8.39 -4.27 -7.62
N LEU A 29 -7.26 -4.39 -6.91
CA LEU A 29 -6.75 -3.27 -6.11
C LEU A 29 -6.45 -2.06 -7.00
N SER A 30 -5.85 -2.29 -8.18
CA SER A 30 -5.58 -1.22 -9.14
C SER A 30 -6.87 -0.52 -9.57
N GLU A 31 -7.92 -1.27 -9.87
CA GLU A 31 -9.21 -0.69 -10.23
C GLU A 31 -9.80 0.16 -9.11
N GLN A 32 -9.71 -0.31 -7.88
CA GLN A 32 -10.31 0.38 -6.74
C GLN A 32 -9.54 1.62 -6.32
N THR A 33 -8.24 1.64 -6.51
CA THR A 33 -7.39 2.72 -6.02
C THR A 33 -7.03 3.74 -7.10
N GLY A 34 -7.09 3.34 -8.37
CA GLY A 34 -6.61 4.19 -9.46
C GLY A 34 -5.09 4.22 -9.55
N VAL A 35 -4.39 3.34 -8.82
CA VAL A 35 -2.93 3.20 -8.88
C VAL A 35 -2.61 2.03 -9.79
N SER A 36 -1.58 2.15 -10.65
CA SER A 36 -1.26 1.10 -11.59
C SER A 36 -0.86 -0.20 -10.88
N LYS A 37 -1.18 -1.32 -11.51
CA LYS A 37 -0.81 -2.63 -10.99
C LYS A 37 0.69 -2.75 -10.77
N SER A 38 1.48 -2.22 -11.72
CA SER A 38 2.94 -2.23 -11.64
C SER A 38 3.43 -1.48 -10.42
N MET A 39 2.87 -0.30 -10.15
CA MET A 39 3.24 0.50 -8.97
C MET A 39 2.86 -0.25 -7.69
N LEU A 40 1.66 -0.83 -7.64
CA LEU A 40 1.21 -1.57 -6.46
C LEU A 40 2.12 -2.77 -6.18
N ALA A 41 2.53 -3.48 -7.24
CA ALA A 41 3.46 -4.61 -7.09
C ALA A 41 4.80 -4.16 -6.52
N GLN A 42 5.31 -3.03 -6.99
CA GLN A 42 6.56 -2.48 -6.48
C GLN A 42 6.44 -2.02 -5.03
N ILE A 43 5.31 -1.43 -4.67
CA ILE A 43 5.05 -1.02 -3.29
C ILE A 43 5.07 -2.25 -2.38
N GLU A 44 4.38 -3.32 -2.76
CA GLU A 44 4.32 -4.54 -1.94
C GLU A 44 5.67 -5.24 -1.83
N LYS A 45 6.56 -5.03 -2.80
CA LYS A 45 7.93 -5.56 -2.72
C LYS A 45 8.86 -4.68 -1.87
N GLY A 46 8.41 -3.49 -1.50
CA GLY A 46 9.25 -2.55 -0.78
C GLY A 46 10.28 -1.84 -1.64
N THR A 47 10.12 -1.89 -2.96
CA THR A 47 11.08 -1.29 -3.90
C THR A 47 10.65 0.08 -4.42
N ALA A 48 9.53 0.60 -3.94
CA ALA A 48 9.03 1.91 -4.33
C ALA A 48 8.81 2.78 -3.10
N ASN A 49 9.03 4.09 -3.27
CA ASN A 49 8.69 5.10 -2.27
C ASN A 49 7.43 5.80 -2.76
N PRO A 50 6.24 5.34 -2.38
CA PRO A 50 5.02 5.96 -2.87
C PRO A 50 4.88 7.38 -2.35
N SER A 51 4.41 8.27 -3.21
CA SER A 51 4.13 9.65 -2.82
C SER A 51 2.94 9.69 -1.87
N LEU A 52 2.79 10.81 -1.17
CA LEU A 52 1.63 11.02 -0.31
C LEU A 52 0.33 10.90 -1.10
N GLY A 53 0.31 11.40 -2.34
CA GLY A 53 -0.85 11.28 -3.21
C GLY A 53 -1.21 9.83 -3.54
N VAL A 54 -0.20 9.00 -3.80
CA VAL A 54 -0.43 7.57 -4.06
C VAL A 54 -0.95 6.88 -2.80
N LEU A 55 -0.37 7.18 -1.64
CA LEU A 55 -0.86 6.63 -0.37
C LEU A 55 -2.31 7.02 -0.13
N GLY A 56 -2.67 8.27 -0.43
CA GLY A 56 -4.05 8.74 -0.31
C GLY A 56 -5.02 8.01 -1.22
N LYS A 57 -4.61 7.73 -2.46
CA LYS A 57 -5.43 6.94 -3.39
C LYS A 57 -5.65 5.53 -2.88
N ILE A 58 -4.61 4.92 -2.31
CA ILE A 58 -4.71 3.56 -1.77
C ILE A 58 -5.66 3.52 -0.59
N THR A 59 -5.49 4.41 0.38
CA THR A 59 -6.35 4.42 1.58
C THR A 59 -7.79 4.75 1.23
N SER A 60 -8.00 5.69 0.31
CA SER A 60 -9.34 6.03 -0.15
C SER A 60 -10.00 4.86 -0.87
N GLY A 61 -9.28 4.21 -1.78
CA GLY A 61 -9.82 3.08 -2.53
C GLY A 61 -10.13 1.87 -1.67
N LEU A 62 -9.32 1.64 -0.64
CA LEU A 62 -9.53 0.55 0.31
C LEU A 62 -10.47 0.91 1.45
N ARG A 63 -10.83 2.18 1.59
CA ARG A 63 -11.66 2.70 2.69
C ARG A 63 -11.06 2.36 4.05
N ILE A 64 -9.78 2.61 4.19
CA ILE A 64 -9.05 2.41 5.45
C ILE A 64 -8.47 3.76 5.91
N GLU A 65 -8.12 3.82 7.20
CA GLU A 65 -7.46 4.97 7.74
C GLU A 65 -6.00 5.01 7.28
N PHE A 66 -5.46 6.22 7.16
CA PHE A 66 -4.09 6.41 6.69
C PHE A 66 -3.09 5.65 7.60
N GLN A 67 -3.31 5.70 8.91
CA GLN A 67 -2.46 5.01 9.88
C GLN A 67 -2.43 3.49 9.68
N GLU A 68 -3.52 2.91 9.22
CA GLU A 68 -3.54 1.46 8.98
C GLU A 68 -2.53 1.04 7.94
N LEU A 69 -2.16 1.96 7.04
CA LEU A 69 -1.20 1.67 5.98
C LEU A 69 0.23 1.98 6.42
N ILE A 70 0.45 3.05 7.19
CA ILE A 70 1.80 3.53 7.48
C ILE A 70 2.37 3.11 8.84
N ASP A 71 1.51 2.71 9.79
CA ASP A 71 1.99 2.28 11.10
C ASP A 71 2.74 0.95 11.00
N ALA A 72 3.53 0.65 12.02
CA ALA A 72 4.21 -0.64 12.10
C ALA A 72 3.17 -1.76 12.02
N PRO A 73 3.43 -2.81 11.19
CA PRO A 73 2.47 -3.91 11.07
C PRO A 73 2.29 -4.65 12.39
N PRO A 74 1.11 -5.21 12.61
CA PRO A 74 0.82 -5.96 13.84
C PRO A 74 1.63 -7.24 13.97
#